data_472dd91933751a532172fe70c0853a61
#
_entry.id   472dd91933751a532172fe70c0853a61
#
_cell.length_a   1.000
_cell.length_b   1.000
_cell.length_c   1.000
_cell.angle_alpha   90.00
_cell.angle_beta   90.00
_cell.angle_gamma   90.00
#
_symmetry.space_group_name_H-M   'P 1'
#
loop_
_entity.id
_entity.type
_entity.pdbx_description
1 polymer ?
#
loop_
_entity_poly.entity_id
_entity_poly.type
_entity_poly.pdbx_seq_one_letter_code
_entity_poly.pdbx_strand_id
1 'polypeptide(L)'
;MAGLTYAQMVTKIRDYAEVDSTVFTSTIVDGFILDAEERVLRDVNTDSDRRYATSTMIASQKYLNFPTGALIIRAIQITSGGDLIFLQKRDTTFMDEYNPDETTGVPKYYANYDDDTLMFAPVPGSTYAILASYVAKAD
;
A
#
# COMPACT_ATOMS: atom_id res chain seq x y z
N MET A 1 9.25 -27.38 -1.93
CA MET A 1 7.97 -28.03 -1.53
C MET A 1 6.88 -27.42 -2.39
N ALA A 2 6.16 -28.22 -3.17
CA ALA A 2 5.06 -27.70 -3.97
C ALA A 2 3.85 -27.44 -3.05
N GLY A 3 3.34 -26.23 -3.07
CA GLY A 3 2.10 -25.88 -2.38
C GLY A 3 0.87 -26.49 -3.06
N LEU A 4 -0.30 -26.30 -2.45
CA LEU A 4 -1.57 -26.68 -3.07
C LEU A 4 -1.82 -25.80 -4.29
N THR A 5 -2.33 -26.40 -5.36
CA THR A 5 -2.90 -25.63 -6.46
C THR A 5 -4.23 -25.00 -6.00
N TYR A 6 -4.67 -23.95 -6.70
CA TYR A 6 -5.96 -23.32 -6.44
C TYR A 6 -7.11 -24.33 -6.44
N ALA A 7 -7.19 -25.21 -7.45
CA ALA A 7 -8.22 -26.24 -7.54
C ALA A 7 -8.19 -27.22 -6.36
N GLN A 8 -7.00 -27.62 -5.92
CA GLN A 8 -6.83 -28.47 -4.73
C GLN A 8 -7.26 -27.75 -3.45
N MET A 9 -6.99 -26.45 -3.35
CA MET A 9 -7.41 -25.64 -2.20
C MET A 9 -8.94 -25.51 -2.15
N VAL A 10 -9.59 -25.22 -3.27
CA VAL A 10 -11.06 -25.16 -3.37
C VAL A 10 -11.71 -26.48 -2.97
N THR A 11 -11.19 -27.60 -3.50
CA THR A 11 -11.68 -28.95 -3.13
C THR A 11 -11.53 -29.19 -1.63
N LYS A 12 -10.36 -28.90 -1.08
CA LYS A 12 -10.07 -29.11 0.34
C LYS A 12 -10.96 -28.27 1.26
N ILE A 13 -11.27 -27.02 0.87
CA ILE A 13 -12.19 -26.15 1.61
C ILE A 13 -13.60 -26.77 1.64
N ARG A 14 -14.10 -27.26 0.52
CA ARG A 14 -15.41 -27.90 0.43
C ARG A 14 -15.46 -29.17 1.24
N ASP A 15 -14.46 -30.03 1.12
CA ASP A 15 -14.34 -31.29 1.87
C ASP A 15 -14.30 -31.02 3.40
N TYR A 16 -13.54 -30.03 3.82
CA TYR A 16 -13.43 -29.65 5.24
C TYR A 16 -14.74 -29.09 5.80
N ALA A 17 -15.47 -28.31 5.00
CA ALA A 17 -16.76 -27.74 5.37
C ALA A 17 -17.93 -28.74 5.18
N GLU A 18 -17.69 -29.91 4.62
CA GLU A 18 -18.70 -30.93 4.28
C GLU A 18 -19.84 -30.41 3.39
N VAL A 19 -19.49 -29.51 2.44
CA VAL A 19 -20.44 -28.89 1.52
C VAL A 19 -20.01 -29.09 0.07
N ASP A 20 -20.99 -29.18 -0.81
CA ASP A 20 -20.76 -29.36 -2.24
C ASP A 20 -20.68 -28.00 -2.99
N SER A 21 -20.49 -28.11 -4.32
CA SER A 21 -20.36 -26.96 -5.19
C SER A 21 -21.66 -26.16 -5.40
N THR A 22 -22.82 -26.71 -4.97
CA THR A 22 -24.12 -26.02 -5.08
C THR A 22 -24.32 -25.03 -3.91
N VAL A 23 -23.77 -25.36 -2.76
CA VAL A 23 -23.78 -24.51 -1.56
C VAL A 23 -22.60 -23.55 -1.57
N PHE A 24 -21.37 -24.08 -1.68
CA PHE A 24 -20.16 -23.28 -1.85
C PHE A 24 -19.80 -23.15 -3.34
N THR A 25 -20.48 -22.21 -4.00
CA THR A 25 -20.18 -21.88 -5.40
C THR A 25 -18.75 -21.35 -5.53
N SER A 26 -18.19 -21.40 -6.72
CA SER A 26 -16.83 -20.89 -6.97
C SER A 26 -16.69 -19.42 -6.51
N THR A 27 -17.68 -18.58 -6.78
CA THR A 27 -17.68 -17.16 -6.38
C THR A 27 -17.58 -16.98 -4.87
N ILE A 28 -18.28 -17.81 -4.09
CA ILE A 28 -18.23 -17.74 -2.61
C ILE A 28 -16.85 -18.17 -2.10
N VAL A 29 -16.32 -19.27 -2.65
CA VAL A 29 -14.99 -19.77 -2.24
C VAL A 29 -13.89 -18.79 -2.64
N ASP A 30 -13.98 -18.19 -3.82
CA ASP A 30 -13.04 -17.15 -4.29
C ASP A 30 -13.03 -15.96 -3.35
N GLY A 31 -14.22 -15.53 -2.89
CA GLY A 31 -14.34 -14.46 -1.89
C GLY A 31 -13.62 -14.79 -0.58
N PHE A 32 -13.80 -16.00 -0.05
CA PHE A 32 -13.10 -16.42 1.18
C PHE A 32 -11.58 -16.49 1.02
N ILE A 33 -11.11 -16.94 -0.14
CA ILE A 33 -9.68 -16.99 -0.45
C ILE A 33 -9.11 -15.58 -0.52
N LEU A 34 -9.78 -14.68 -1.22
CA LEU A 34 -9.35 -13.28 -1.36
C LEU A 34 -9.26 -12.57 0.00
N ASP A 35 -10.29 -12.72 0.84
CA ASP A 35 -10.29 -12.15 2.20
C ASP A 35 -9.15 -12.71 3.05
N ALA A 36 -8.88 -14.01 2.94
CA ALA A 36 -7.77 -14.64 3.64
C ALA A 36 -6.41 -14.14 3.15
N GLU A 37 -6.22 -14.00 1.85
CA GLU A 37 -5.00 -13.44 1.24
C GLU A 37 -4.76 -12.00 1.68
N GLU A 38 -5.76 -11.14 1.64
CA GLU A 38 -5.64 -9.76 2.11
C GLU A 38 -5.26 -9.69 3.60
N ARG A 39 -5.83 -10.56 4.42
CA ARG A 39 -5.48 -10.64 5.84
C ARG A 39 -4.04 -11.07 6.05
N VAL A 40 -3.59 -12.10 5.35
CA VAL A 40 -2.19 -12.56 5.39
C VAL A 40 -1.25 -11.45 4.95
N LEU A 41 -1.54 -10.74 3.87
CA LEU A 41 -0.72 -9.64 3.35
C LEU A 41 -0.63 -8.45 4.33
N ARG A 42 -1.64 -8.24 5.16
CA ARG A 42 -1.63 -7.20 6.22
C ARG A 42 -0.83 -7.64 7.45
N ASP A 43 -1.02 -8.89 7.88
CA ASP A 43 -0.49 -9.38 9.15
C ASP A 43 0.94 -9.92 9.01
N VAL A 44 1.27 -10.49 7.85
CA VAL A 44 2.59 -11.10 7.59
C VAL A 44 3.44 -10.19 6.72
N ASN A 45 4.54 -9.75 7.29
CA ASN A 45 5.50 -8.87 6.62
C ASN A 45 6.47 -9.69 5.75
N THR A 46 6.05 -10.05 4.54
CA THR A 46 6.90 -10.77 3.58
C THR A 46 7.48 -9.81 2.54
N ASP A 47 8.71 -10.09 2.09
CA ASP A 47 9.32 -9.33 1.00
C ASP A 47 8.87 -9.81 -0.40
N SER A 48 8.28 -11.00 -0.48
CA SER A 48 7.79 -11.58 -1.73
C SER A 48 6.71 -10.75 -2.42
N ASP A 49 5.90 -10.05 -1.62
CA ASP A 49 4.76 -9.27 -2.11
C ASP A 49 5.06 -7.77 -2.21
N ARG A 50 6.33 -7.41 -2.06
CA ARG A 50 6.77 -6.03 -2.22
C ARG A 50 6.71 -5.63 -3.69
N ARG A 51 6.08 -4.49 -3.93
CA ARG A 51 6.00 -3.83 -5.24
C ARG A 51 6.58 -2.43 -5.14
N TYR A 52 6.95 -1.88 -6.27
CA TYR A 52 7.48 -0.53 -6.38
C TYR A 52 6.68 0.24 -7.42
N ALA A 53 6.36 1.48 -7.10
CA ALA A 53 5.72 2.40 -8.04
C ALA A 53 6.47 3.74 -8.05
N THR A 54 6.63 4.29 -9.23
CA THR A 54 7.21 5.61 -9.45
C THR A 54 6.11 6.61 -9.76
N SER A 55 6.27 7.83 -9.28
CA SER A 55 5.38 8.95 -9.56
C SER A 55 6.16 10.24 -9.45
N THR A 56 5.45 11.35 -9.54
CA THR A 56 6.03 12.68 -9.45
C THR A 56 5.20 13.53 -8.49
N MET A 57 5.86 14.14 -7.51
CA MET A 57 5.25 15.18 -6.68
C MET A 57 5.14 16.45 -7.49
N ILE A 58 4.03 17.16 -7.33
CA ILE A 58 3.77 18.44 -7.97
C ILE A 58 4.07 19.56 -6.95
N ALA A 59 4.76 20.61 -7.39
CA ALA A 59 5.04 21.76 -6.56
C ALA A 59 3.75 22.36 -5.98
N SER A 60 3.80 22.76 -4.73
CA SER A 60 2.67 23.33 -3.98
C SER A 60 1.47 22.41 -3.74
N GLN A 61 1.62 21.10 -4.01
CA GLN A 61 0.60 20.10 -3.68
C GLN A 61 1.10 19.18 -2.57
N LYS A 62 0.43 19.21 -1.42
CA LYS A 62 0.79 18.39 -0.27
C LYS A 62 0.21 16.97 -0.32
N TYR A 63 -0.67 16.67 -1.26
CA TYR A 63 -1.35 15.38 -1.40
C TYR A 63 -0.91 14.65 -2.66
N LEU A 64 -0.83 13.33 -2.56
CA LEU A 64 -0.56 12.43 -3.68
C LEU A 64 -1.34 11.13 -3.47
N ASN A 65 -1.98 10.64 -4.52
CA ASN A 65 -2.71 9.38 -4.45
C ASN A 65 -1.76 8.19 -4.27
N PHE A 66 -2.24 7.17 -3.57
CA PHE A 66 -1.55 5.89 -3.45
C PHE A 66 -1.34 5.26 -4.83
N PRO A 67 -0.30 4.43 -4.99
CA PRO A 67 -0.20 3.56 -6.14
C PRO A 67 -1.45 2.67 -6.23
N THR A 68 -1.97 2.48 -7.44
CA THR A 68 -3.13 1.63 -7.67
C THR A 68 -2.89 0.23 -7.11
N GLY A 69 -3.84 -0.29 -6.35
CA GLY A 69 -3.75 -1.60 -5.72
C GLY A 69 -2.82 -1.69 -4.50
N ALA A 70 -2.31 -0.56 -3.99
CA ALA A 70 -1.52 -0.58 -2.75
C ALA A 70 -2.41 -0.87 -1.54
N LEU A 71 -1.99 -1.82 -0.72
CA LEU A 71 -2.62 -2.14 0.56
C LEU A 71 -1.92 -1.42 1.72
N ILE A 72 -0.59 -1.47 1.75
CA ILE A 72 0.23 -0.85 2.79
C ILE A 72 1.45 -0.21 2.14
N ILE A 73 1.69 1.07 2.43
CA ILE A 73 2.93 1.75 2.05
C ILE A 73 4.02 1.39 3.06
N ARG A 74 5.13 0.87 2.58
CA ARG A 74 6.27 0.48 3.42
C ARG A 74 7.32 1.55 3.55
N ALA A 75 7.67 2.17 2.44
CA ALA A 75 8.67 3.23 2.41
C ALA A 75 8.40 4.16 1.23
N ILE A 76 8.74 5.41 1.42
CA ILE A 76 8.71 6.43 0.37
C ILE A 76 10.06 7.11 0.34
N GLN A 77 10.61 7.22 -0.87
CA GLN A 77 11.81 8.00 -1.13
C GLN A 77 11.57 8.98 -2.26
N ILE A 78 12.24 10.12 -2.19
CA ILE A 78 12.24 11.15 -3.23
C ILE A 78 13.66 11.38 -3.73
N THR A 79 13.77 11.91 -4.93
CA THR A 79 15.04 12.39 -5.48
C THR A 79 15.03 13.90 -5.51
N SER A 80 16.00 14.52 -4.85
CA SER A 80 16.19 15.97 -4.82
C SER A 80 17.64 16.30 -5.09
N GLY A 81 17.90 17.08 -6.16
CA GLY A 81 19.26 17.48 -6.55
C GLY A 81 20.21 16.32 -6.88
N GLY A 82 19.68 15.14 -7.19
CA GLY A 82 20.46 13.90 -7.42
C GLY A 82 20.59 13.01 -6.17
N ASP A 83 20.21 13.50 -5.00
CA ASP A 83 20.26 12.74 -3.76
C ASP A 83 18.94 12.01 -3.49
N LEU A 84 19.05 10.79 -2.97
CA LEU A 84 17.91 9.99 -2.51
C LEU A 84 17.60 10.33 -1.06
N ILE A 85 16.37 10.72 -0.79
CA ILE A 85 15.89 11.07 0.54
C ILE A 85 14.75 10.16 0.92
N PHE A 86 14.92 9.39 2.01
CA PHE A 86 13.84 8.60 2.58
C PHE A 86 12.97 9.47 3.48
N LEU A 87 11.65 9.44 3.24
CA LEU A 87 10.69 10.15 4.06
C LEU A 87 10.34 9.32 5.29
N GLN A 88 10.18 9.99 6.43
CA GLN A 88 9.74 9.35 7.67
C GLN A 88 8.22 9.39 7.77
N LYS A 89 7.63 8.24 8.11
CA LYS A 89 6.19 8.16 8.36
C LYS A 89 5.84 8.83 9.68
N ARG A 90 4.82 9.68 9.65
CA ARG A 90 4.22 10.34 10.83
C ARG A 90 2.70 10.26 10.72
N ASP A 91 1.99 10.68 11.75
CA ASP A 91 0.54 10.85 11.69
C ASP A 91 0.14 12.25 11.18
N THR A 92 -1.11 12.43 10.84
CA THR A 92 -1.64 13.69 10.30
C THR A 92 -1.56 14.83 11.32
N THR A 93 -1.76 14.55 12.62
CA THR A 93 -1.64 15.54 13.69
C THR A 93 -0.25 16.11 13.76
N PHE A 94 0.78 15.26 13.70
CA PHE A 94 2.17 15.71 13.64
C PHE A 94 2.42 16.58 12.40
N MET A 95 1.88 16.21 11.24
CA MET A 95 2.07 16.95 9.99
C MET A 95 1.50 18.38 10.10
N ASP A 96 0.31 18.52 10.66
CA ASP A 96 -0.34 19.82 10.85
C ASP A 96 0.38 20.69 11.89
N GLU A 97 0.87 20.08 12.98
CA GLU A 97 1.70 20.79 13.98
C GLU A 97 3.07 21.19 13.45
N TYR A 98 3.69 20.34 12.63
CA TYR A 98 5.01 20.59 12.07
C TYR A 98 4.99 21.71 11.01
N ASN A 99 3.96 21.77 10.19
CA ASN A 99 3.85 22.71 9.08
C ASN A 99 2.49 23.42 9.01
N PRO A 100 2.09 24.16 10.09
CA PRO A 100 0.77 24.76 10.16
C PRO A 100 0.52 25.82 9.09
N ASP A 101 1.56 26.51 8.66
CA ASP A 101 1.50 27.57 7.63
C ASP A 101 1.65 27.02 6.20
N GLU A 102 1.67 25.70 6.03
CA GLU A 102 1.86 25.05 4.74
C GLU A 102 3.07 25.54 3.94
N THR A 103 4.16 25.82 4.64
CA THR A 103 5.41 26.30 4.00
C THR A 103 5.94 25.23 3.03
N THR A 104 6.49 25.71 1.93
CA THR A 104 7.04 24.84 0.90
C THR A 104 8.52 24.53 1.14
N GLY A 105 8.94 23.34 0.75
CA GLY A 105 10.34 22.90 0.89
C GLY A 105 10.55 21.50 0.35
N VAL A 106 11.70 20.93 0.69
CA VAL A 106 11.96 19.51 0.42
C VAL A 106 11.18 18.67 1.43
N PRO A 107 10.27 17.78 1.00
CA PRO A 107 9.53 16.91 1.91
C PRO A 107 10.45 16.05 2.77
N LYS A 108 10.12 15.90 4.04
CA LYS A 108 10.85 15.07 5.02
C LYS A 108 9.97 14.00 5.63
N TYR A 109 8.68 14.26 5.72
CA TYR A 109 7.70 13.41 6.38
C TYR A 109 6.54 13.11 5.44
N TYR A 110 5.92 11.95 5.65
CA TYR A 110 4.66 11.60 5.00
C TYR A 110 3.71 10.97 6.00
N ALA A 111 2.43 11.10 5.73
CA ALA A 111 1.35 10.47 6.49
C ALA A 111 0.31 9.89 5.54
N ASN A 112 -0.41 8.88 6.00
CA ASN A 112 -1.64 8.47 5.33
C ASN A 112 -2.72 9.48 5.72
N TYR A 113 -3.22 10.23 4.74
CA TYR A 113 -4.30 11.20 4.96
C TYR A 113 -5.66 10.50 5.01
N ASP A 114 -5.88 9.60 4.06
CA ASP A 114 -7.01 8.69 3.99
C ASP A 114 -6.56 7.35 3.37
N ASP A 115 -7.52 6.50 2.98
CA ASP A 115 -7.24 5.16 2.45
C ASP A 115 -6.46 5.18 1.13
N ASP A 116 -6.58 6.26 0.36
CA ASP A 116 -6.03 6.37 -1.00
C ASP A 116 -5.05 7.53 -1.18
N THR A 117 -4.81 8.35 -0.14
CA THR A 117 -4.07 9.60 -0.26
C THR A 117 -2.92 9.70 0.76
N LEU A 118 -1.76 10.07 0.26
CA LEU A 118 -0.60 10.45 1.07
C LEU A 118 -0.55 11.97 1.25
N MET A 119 -0.08 12.40 2.42
CA MET A 119 0.19 13.80 2.76
C MET A 119 1.67 13.98 3.04
N PHE A 120 2.25 15.08 2.58
CA PHE A 120 3.67 15.39 2.74
C PHE A 120 3.89 16.69 3.51
N ALA A 121 4.97 16.73 4.30
CA ALA A 121 5.43 17.94 4.98
C ALA A 121 6.96 18.01 4.99
N PRO A 122 7.56 19.21 4.71
CA PRO A 122 6.93 20.42 4.14
C PRO A 122 6.19 20.15 2.84
N VAL A 123 5.30 21.06 2.43
CA VAL A 123 4.66 20.98 1.11
C VAL A 123 5.73 20.97 0.03
N PRO A 124 5.68 20.12 -1.00
CA PRO A 124 6.69 20.08 -2.04
C PRO A 124 6.93 21.47 -2.65
N GLY A 125 8.16 21.98 -2.54
CA GLY A 125 8.54 23.28 -3.10
C GLY A 125 8.89 23.22 -4.58
N SER A 126 9.05 22.02 -5.13
CA SER A 126 9.39 21.74 -6.52
C SER A 126 8.78 20.40 -6.94
N THR A 127 9.03 20.03 -8.18
CA THR A 127 8.69 18.70 -8.71
C THR A 127 9.77 17.71 -8.28
N TYR A 128 9.40 16.67 -7.55
CA TYR A 128 10.31 15.61 -7.12
C TYR A 128 9.86 14.26 -7.67
N ALA A 129 10.82 13.47 -8.17
CA ALA A 129 10.58 12.07 -8.49
C ALA A 129 10.40 11.30 -7.17
N ILE A 130 9.36 10.49 -7.10
CA ILE A 130 9.01 9.68 -5.92
C ILE A 130 9.03 8.19 -6.29
N LEU A 131 9.56 7.38 -5.40
CA LEU A 131 9.48 5.94 -5.43
C LEU A 131 8.80 5.44 -4.15
N ALA A 132 7.69 4.77 -4.30
CA ALA A 132 6.98 4.13 -3.20
C ALA A 132 7.22 2.61 -3.23
N SER A 133 7.59 2.06 -2.08
CA SER A 133 7.61 0.61 -1.82
C SER A 133 6.35 0.25 -1.05
N TYR A 134 5.58 -0.71 -1.54
CA TYR A 134 4.29 -1.07 -0.97
C TYR A 134 4.00 -2.56 -1.07
N VAL A 135 3.02 -3.02 -0.31
CA VAL A 135 2.40 -4.35 -0.46
C VAL A 135 1.16 -4.17 -1.32
N ALA A 136 1.05 -4.96 -2.39
CA ALA A 136 -0.12 -4.95 -3.25
C ALA A 136 -1.29 -5.70 -2.62
N LYS A 137 -2.52 -5.34 -3.01
CA LYS A 137 -3.71 -6.15 -2.74
C LYS A 137 -3.56 -7.50 -3.44
N ALA A 138 -4.25 -8.51 -2.92
CA ALA A 138 -4.42 -9.78 -3.62
C ALA A 138 -5.22 -9.56 -4.92
N ASP A 139 -4.81 -10.25 -5.99
CA ASP A 139 -5.46 -10.20 -7.30
C ASP A 139 -6.65 -11.18 -7.35
#